data_afa3798a2dd7ec14563dec8107993e0e
#
_entry.id   afa3798a2dd7ec14563dec8107993e0e
#
_cell.length_a   1.000
_cell.length_b   1.000
_cell.length_c   1.000
_cell.angle_alpha   90.00
_cell.angle_beta   90.00
_cell.angle_gamma   90.00
#
_symmetry.space_group_name_H-M   'P 1'
#
loop_
_entity.id
_entity.type
_entity.pdbx_description
1 polymer ?
#
loop_
_entity_poly.entity_id
_entity_poly.type
_entity_poly.pdbx_seq_one_letter_code
_entity_poly.pdbx_strand_id
1 'polypeptide(L)'
;MEDNKTIYLKDLNVASLLGKVEKANISKDLPMRKWLFSWLLDPHIPGNMQKSVDKWLGILIVANLFTLLFEHVPAVFEPHKAWFHWFDIFSVAVFTVEYLMRLYLAPEDPEFNAKKHARLRFVSSPFAIIDFLAVAPFYLQAFLPVDLRVLRALRLLRILKLFRIVVPAYKDFLVLNEGRTFRQKVHAVVFPSEFGGELQKIFDIFIGIWVLLSVMAVILESVESIHYILNLQFVILDGAAVAIFSLEYFMRLYASVEEPGHKGAFMGRFKQAKSPATFIDFIAILPFFLEVFLHHLLDLRFLRVFRLSRLLKLTRNSDATDVLFRVIAREWPIMSAASFIMGLLLVLTASLGYLLEHDAQPEKFENIPQSIYWAVITLASVGYGDISPVTPLGRAMTSILALLGIGIFAIPAALLASAFSDELIKDREALKANLFQILKDGKIVESEAQFIRAEAERMHLTVEELNALIDTVMKEKEIEDNLKALPIHTIARRPEHAIEYFKTSISELRQLGMQMTPGEFEEAAKSSDRLTASEMALWQQIQGKS
;
A
#
# COMPACT_ATOMS: atom_id res chain seq x y z
N MET A 1 25.81 22.10 -4.28
CA MET A 1 26.33 22.16 -2.91
C MET A 1 25.12 22.08 -2.01
N GLU A 2 24.68 20.85 -1.73
CA GLU A 2 23.57 20.59 -0.81
C GLU A 2 24.12 20.77 0.60
N ASP A 3 23.53 21.69 1.35
CA ASP A 3 23.74 21.81 2.78
C ASP A 3 23.30 20.49 3.43
N ASN A 4 24.27 19.67 3.81
CA ASN A 4 24.10 18.46 4.59
C ASN A 4 23.54 18.86 5.96
N LYS A 5 22.22 18.95 6.07
CA LYS A 5 21.56 19.13 7.36
C LYS A 5 21.81 17.89 8.22
N THR A 6 22.81 18.00 9.08
CA THR A 6 23.12 16.97 10.08
C THR A 6 22.22 17.21 11.28
N ILE A 7 21.39 16.21 11.64
CA ILE A 7 20.54 16.23 12.83
C ILE A 7 21.32 15.56 13.96
N TYR A 8 21.51 16.29 15.08
CA TYR A 8 22.11 15.69 16.27
C TYR A 8 21.06 14.94 17.08
N LEU A 9 21.43 13.79 17.62
CA LEU A 9 20.51 12.92 18.40
C LEU A 9 19.84 13.63 19.58
N LYS A 10 20.48 14.66 20.17
CA LYS A 10 19.90 15.46 21.26
C LYS A 10 18.70 16.31 20.83
N ASP A 11 18.62 16.63 19.52
CA ASP A 11 17.59 17.47 18.94
C ASP A 11 16.63 16.67 18.05
N LEU A 12 16.69 15.32 18.15
CA LEU A 12 15.95 14.41 17.31
C LEU A 12 14.45 14.45 17.65
N ASN A 13 13.66 15.05 16.79
CA ASN A 13 12.21 14.94 16.83
C ASN A 13 11.75 13.87 15.81
N VAL A 14 11.37 12.70 16.31
CA VAL A 14 10.96 11.56 15.46
C VAL A 14 9.71 11.86 14.65
N ALA A 15 8.83 12.73 15.14
CA ALA A 15 7.68 13.19 14.34
C ALA A 15 8.15 13.96 13.09
N SER A 16 9.25 14.71 13.19
CA SER A 16 9.86 15.39 12.03
C SER A 16 10.56 14.42 11.09
N LEU A 17 11.15 13.33 11.61
CA LEU A 17 11.72 12.26 10.80
C LEU A 17 10.67 11.58 9.93
N LEU A 18 9.49 11.30 10.47
CA LEU A 18 8.38 10.68 9.73
C LEU A 18 7.62 11.65 8.82
N GLY A 19 8.08 12.92 8.73
CA GLY A 19 7.34 13.94 7.96
C GLY A 19 5.94 14.23 8.52
N LYS A 20 5.60 13.66 9.69
CA LYS A 20 4.41 14.04 10.47
C LYS A 20 4.77 15.32 11.21
N VAL A 21 4.71 16.41 10.48
CA VAL A 21 4.96 17.74 11.06
C VAL A 21 3.89 18.00 12.10
N GLU A 22 4.30 18.33 13.32
CA GLU A 22 3.40 18.93 14.31
C GLU A 22 2.59 20.04 13.63
N LYS A 23 1.32 20.20 14.03
CA LYS A 23 0.46 21.27 13.51
C LYS A 23 1.27 22.56 13.45
N ALA A 24 1.32 23.18 12.28
CA ALA A 24 2.11 24.38 12.06
C ALA A 24 1.90 25.39 13.20
N ASN A 25 2.97 25.68 13.94
CA ASN A 25 2.92 26.68 15.00
C ASN A 25 2.99 28.08 14.37
N ILE A 26 1.84 28.50 13.80
CA ILE A 26 1.71 29.80 13.17
C ILE A 26 1.46 30.82 14.27
N SER A 27 2.33 31.83 14.36
CA SER A 27 2.19 32.90 15.34
C SER A 27 0.80 33.56 15.26
N LYS A 28 0.14 33.67 16.40
CA LYS A 28 -1.18 34.32 16.51
C LYS A 28 -1.10 35.85 16.33
N ASP A 29 0.09 36.43 16.37
CA ASP A 29 0.32 37.87 16.25
C ASP A 29 0.33 38.38 14.80
N LEU A 30 0.18 37.47 13.82
CA LEU A 30 0.11 37.84 12.41
C LEU A 30 -1.25 38.51 12.09
N PRO A 31 -1.26 39.51 11.18
CA PRO A 31 -2.51 40.03 10.64
C PRO A 31 -3.40 38.90 10.11
N MET A 32 -4.70 38.97 10.37
CA MET A 32 -5.65 37.89 10.05
C MET A 32 -5.51 37.34 8.61
N ARG A 33 -5.22 38.21 7.64
CA ARG A 33 -5.04 37.82 6.24
C ARG A 33 -3.76 37.00 6.04
N LYS A 34 -2.63 37.39 6.64
CA LYS A 34 -1.38 36.65 6.61
C LYS A 34 -1.50 35.31 7.33
N TRP A 35 -2.16 35.32 8.50
CA TRP A 35 -2.42 34.11 9.26
C TRP A 35 -3.24 33.10 8.45
N LEU A 36 -4.34 33.53 7.80
CA LEU A 36 -5.15 32.68 6.93
C LEU A 36 -4.35 32.16 5.73
N PHE A 37 -3.51 32.99 5.11
CA PHE A 37 -2.65 32.56 4.00
C PHE A 37 -1.69 31.46 4.46
N SER A 38 -0.96 31.68 5.53
CA SER A 38 0.00 30.73 6.11
C SER A 38 -0.67 29.40 6.50
N TRP A 39 -1.91 29.46 6.96
CA TRP A 39 -2.64 28.27 7.43
C TRP A 39 -3.26 27.46 6.29
N LEU A 40 -3.76 28.11 5.24
CA LEU A 40 -4.55 27.49 4.18
C LEU A 40 -3.81 27.30 2.84
N LEU A 41 -2.86 28.19 2.51
CA LEU A 41 -2.34 28.26 1.13
C LEU A 41 -0.81 28.31 1.03
N ASP A 42 -0.06 28.49 2.10
CA ASP A 42 1.41 28.61 2.02
C ASP A 42 2.07 27.22 1.89
N PRO A 43 2.67 26.90 0.73
CA PRO A 43 3.29 25.60 0.51
C PRO A 43 4.58 25.38 1.32
N HIS A 44 5.18 26.48 1.86
CA HIS A 44 6.46 26.43 2.56
C HIS A 44 6.31 26.14 4.05
N ILE A 45 5.08 26.20 4.59
CA ILE A 45 4.82 25.92 6.01
C ILE A 45 4.38 24.45 6.15
N PRO A 46 5.28 23.59 6.66
CA PRO A 46 4.93 22.19 6.90
C PRO A 46 3.87 22.10 8.01
N GLY A 47 2.90 21.16 7.86
CA GLY A 47 1.84 20.93 8.86
C GLY A 47 0.65 21.89 8.82
N ASN A 48 0.55 22.75 7.82
CA ASN A 48 -0.64 23.55 7.56
C ASN A 48 -1.78 22.73 6.92
N MET A 49 -2.96 23.31 6.75
CA MET A 49 -4.13 22.62 6.19
C MET A 49 -4.16 22.56 4.66
N GLN A 50 -3.21 23.12 3.94
CA GLN A 50 -3.23 23.19 2.48
C GLN A 50 -3.42 21.80 1.84
N LYS A 51 -2.59 20.83 2.21
CA LYS A 51 -2.69 19.47 1.65
C LYS A 51 -4.05 18.81 1.90
N SER A 52 -4.65 19.05 3.08
CA SER A 52 -5.98 18.54 3.41
C SER A 52 -7.06 19.23 2.59
N VAL A 53 -6.99 20.55 2.42
CA VAL A 53 -7.94 21.31 1.60
C VAL A 53 -7.86 20.86 0.14
N ASP A 54 -6.67 20.77 -0.43
CA ASP A 54 -6.47 20.31 -1.81
C ASP A 54 -6.97 18.88 -2.02
N LYS A 55 -6.78 17.98 -1.05
CA LYS A 55 -7.33 16.62 -1.06
C LYS A 55 -8.85 16.62 -1.09
N TRP A 56 -9.51 17.38 -0.21
CA TRP A 56 -10.98 17.43 -0.16
C TRP A 56 -11.57 18.08 -1.40
N LEU A 57 -10.93 19.12 -1.94
CA LEU A 57 -11.32 19.72 -3.22
C LEU A 57 -11.18 18.71 -4.36
N GLY A 58 -10.10 17.93 -4.39
CA GLY A 58 -9.91 16.87 -5.38
C GLY A 58 -11.03 15.82 -5.31
N ILE A 59 -11.38 15.34 -4.11
CA ILE A 59 -12.51 14.43 -3.90
C ILE A 59 -13.82 15.03 -4.40
N LEU A 60 -14.08 16.31 -4.08
CA LEU A 60 -15.29 17.00 -4.52
C LEU A 60 -15.35 17.15 -6.05
N ILE A 61 -14.22 17.41 -6.73
CA ILE A 61 -14.15 17.47 -8.19
C ILE A 61 -14.50 16.10 -8.78
N VAL A 62 -13.90 15.03 -8.28
CA VAL A 62 -14.18 13.66 -8.72
C VAL A 62 -15.66 13.31 -8.49
N ALA A 63 -16.21 13.60 -7.32
CA ALA A 63 -17.63 13.39 -7.05
C ALA A 63 -18.54 14.15 -8.01
N ASN A 64 -18.18 15.39 -8.39
CA ASN A 64 -18.93 16.15 -9.40
C ASN A 64 -18.88 15.49 -10.79
N LEU A 65 -17.76 14.88 -11.17
CA LEU A 65 -17.68 14.15 -12.44
C LEU A 65 -18.60 12.94 -12.45
N PHE A 66 -18.67 12.22 -11.33
CA PHE A 66 -19.60 11.10 -11.18
C PHE A 66 -21.05 11.54 -11.25
N THR A 67 -21.42 12.59 -10.51
CA THR A 67 -22.81 13.12 -10.58
C THR A 67 -23.18 13.52 -12.00
N LEU A 68 -22.26 14.11 -12.75
CA LEU A 68 -22.50 14.51 -14.12
C LEU A 68 -22.69 13.31 -15.07
N LEU A 69 -21.95 12.21 -14.85
CA LEU A 69 -22.15 10.95 -15.58
C LEU A 69 -23.55 10.38 -15.31
N PHE A 70 -23.99 10.36 -14.06
CA PHE A 70 -25.31 9.81 -13.68
C PHE A 70 -26.47 10.75 -14.04
N GLU A 71 -26.25 12.06 -14.15
CA GLU A 71 -27.27 13.03 -14.60
C GLU A 71 -27.77 12.73 -16.01
N HIS A 72 -26.95 12.09 -16.86
CA HIS A 72 -27.31 11.69 -18.22
C HIS A 72 -28.13 10.38 -18.29
N VAL A 73 -28.36 9.73 -17.15
CA VAL A 73 -29.13 8.49 -17.05
C VAL A 73 -30.51 8.78 -16.47
N PRO A 74 -31.59 8.84 -17.27
CA PRO A 74 -32.93 9.23 -16.79
C PRO A 74 -33.42 8.37 -15.63
N ALA A 75 -33.15 7.06 -15.66
CA ALA A 75 -33.56 6.13 -14.60
C ALA A 75 -32.92 6.42 -13.23
N VAL A 76 -31.73 7.02 -13.20
CA VAL A 76 -31.04 7.41 -11.96
C VAL A 76 -31.39 8.86 -11.61
N PHE A 77 -31.40 9.74 -12.60
CA PHE A 77 -31.59 11.18 -12.39
C PHE A 77 -33.02 11.54 -11.98
N GLU A 78 -34.04 10.99 -12.68
CA GLU A 78 -35.44 11.37 -12.46
C GLU A 78 -35.92 11.16 -10.99
N PRO A 79 -35.68 10.00 -10.34
CA PRO A 79 -36.07 9.79 -8.96
C PRO A 79 -35.29 10.65 -7.95
N HIS A 80 -34.08 11.10 -8.30
CA HIS A 80 -33.16 11.76 -7.38
C HIS A 80 -32.81 13.22 -7.77
N LYS A 81 -33.63 13.85 -8.60
CA LYS A 81 -33.39 15.24 -9.10
C LYS A 81 -33.06 16.23 -7.98
N ALA A 82 -33.77 16.17 -6.87
CA ALA A 82 -33.54 17.07 -5.73
C ALA A 82 -32.11 16.88 -5.14
N TRP A 83 -31.66 15.63 -5.01
CA TRP A 83 -30.33 15.34 -4.49
C TRP A 83 -29.21 15.86 -5.41
N PHE A 84 -29.32 15.60 -6.75
CA PHE A 84 -28.39 16.12 -7.74
C PHE A 84 -28.32 17.64 -7.73
N HIS A 85 -29.47 18.30 -7.61
CA HIS A 85 -29.54 19.76 -7.55
C HIS A 85 -28.87 20.31 -6.28
N TRP A 86 -29.16 19.75 -5.10
CA TRP A 86 -28.54 20.18 -3.86
C TRP A 86 -27.03 19.92 -3.85
N PHE A 87 -26.59 18.80 -4.38
CA PHE A 87 -25.16 18.51 -4.50
C PHE A 87 -24.44 19.50 -5.45
N ASP A 88 -25.06 19.86 -6.55
CA ASP A 88 -24.52 20.87 -7.47
C ASP A 88 -24.43 22.24 -6.80
N ILE A 89 -25.48 22.70 -6.11
CA ILE A 89 -25.44 23.95 -5.33
C ILE A 89 -24.32 23.92 -4.29
N PHE A 90 -24.24 22.84 -3.51
CA PHE A 90 -23.20 22.67 -2.49
C PHE A 90 -21.80 22.75 -3.08
N SER A 91 -21.53 22.03 -4.15
CA SER A 91 -20.22 22.00 -4.76
C SER A 91 -19.83 23.35 -5.39
N VAL A 92 -20.79 24.04 -6.04
CA VAL A 92 -20.57 25.39 -6.57
C VAL A 92 -20.29 26.38 -5.44
N ALA A 93 -21.03 26.30 -4.33
CA ALA A 93 -20.81 27.15 -3.16
C ALA A 93 -19.38 26.96 -2.59
N VAL A 94 -18.93 25.71 -2.45
CA VAL A 94 -17.57 25.40 -1.98
C VAL A 94 -16.51 25.97 -2.95
N PHE A 95 -16.67 25.74 -4.25
CA PHE A 95 -15.72 26.29 -5.25
C PHE A 95 -15.75 27.81 -5.34
N THR A 96 -16.89 28.42 -5.14
CA THR A 96 -17.01 29.90 -5.09
C THR A 96 -16.30 30.44 -3.86
N VAL A 97 -16.52 29.85 -2.68
CA VAL A 97 -15.81 30.25 -1.46
C VAL A 97 -14.30 30.07 -1.62
N GLU A 98 -13.85 28.96 -2.21
CA GLU A 98 -12.44 28.73 -2.52
C GLU A 98 -11.88 29.84 -3.41
N TYR A 99 -12.55 30.14 -4.52
CA TYR A 99 -12.12 31.19 -5.47
C TYR A 99 -12.03 32.56 -4.80
N LEU A 100 -13.08 32.97 -4.06
CA LEU A 100 -13.12 34.26 -3.35
C LEU A 100 -12.04 34.34 -2.27
N MET A 101 -11.80 33.24 -1.55
CA MET A 101 -10.76 33.18 -0.52
C MET A 101 -9.36 33.34 -1.14
N ARG A 102 -9.07 32.66 -2.24
CA ARG A 102 -7.81 32.83 -2.97
C ARG A 102 -7.64 34.25 -3.51
N LEU A 103 -8.70 34.84 -4.05
CA LEU A 103 -8.70 36.24 -4.51
C LEU A 103 -8.46 37.22 -3.34
N TYR A 104 -9.03 36.96 -2.17
CA TYR A 104 -8.81 37.77 -0.97
C TYR A 104 -7.37 37.66 -0.48
N LEU A 105 -6.79 36.47 -0.54
CA LEU A 105 -5.44 36.17 -0.04
C LEU A 105 -4.33 36.43 -1.07
N ALA A 106 -4.65 36.65 -2.34
CA ALA A 106 -3.69 36.86 -3.43
C ALA A 106 -2.61 37.94 -3.16
N PRO A 107 -2.87 39.06 -2.41
CA PRO A 107 -1.82 40.01 -2.08
C PRO A 107 -0.75 39.48 -1.11
N GLU A 108 -1.00 38.39 -0.40
CA GLU A 108 -0.02 37.76 0.50
C GLU A 108 0.80 36.66 -0.19
N ASP A 109 0.36 36.20 -1.35
CA ASP A 109 1.03 35.18 -2.13
C ASP A 109 2.29 35.77 -2.80
N PRO A 110 3.49 35.17 -2.55
CA PRO A 110 4.74 35.62 -3.17
C PRO A 110 4.70 35.66 -4.70
N GLU A 111 3.91 34.80 -5.34
CA GLU A 111 3.76 34.76 -6.81
C GLU A 111 3.09 36.03 -7.36
N PHE A 112 2.17 36.63 -6.61
CA PHE A 112 1.39 37.80 -7.06
C PHE A 112 1.79 39.12 -6.39
N ASN A 113 2.44 39.06 -5.22
CA ASN A 113 2.77 40.26 -4.39
C ASN A 113 3.85 41.17 -4.99
N ALA A 114 4.70 40.65 -5.89
CA ALA A 114 5.89 41.36 -6.41
C ALA A 114 5.59 42.67 -7.18
N LYS A 115 4.32 43.03 -7.50
CA LYS A 115 3.94 44.24 -8.27
C LYS A 115 2.57 44.79 -7.84
N LYS A 116 2.31 46.07 -8.15
CA LYS A 116 1.00 46.70 -7.97
C LYS A 116 -0.13 45.86 -8.63
N HIS A 117 -1.30 45.77 -7.96
CA HIS A 117 -2.51 45.04 -8.43
C HIS A 117 -2.43 43.52 -8.37
N ALA A 118 -1.98 42.94 -7.27
CA ALA A 118 -1.91 41.49 -7.04
C ALA A 118 -3.21 40.73 -7.38
N ARG A 119 -4.38 41.28 -7.02
CA ARG A 119 -5.69 40.67 -7.30
C ARG A 119 -6.00 40.56 -8.80
N LEU A 120 -5.68 41.60 -9.60
CA LEU A 120 -5.88 41.57 -11.05
C LEU A 120 -4.97 40.52 -11.70
N ARG A 121 -3.73 40.37 -11.23
CA ARG A 121 -2.81 39.34 -11.69
C ARG A 121 -3.30 37.93 -11.34
N PHE A 122 -3.84 37.76 -10.14
CA PHE A 122 -4.45 36.49 -9.76
C PHE A 122 -5.61 36.15 -10.73
N VAL A 123 -6.55 37.06 -10.97
CA VAL A 123 -7.68 36.83 -11.89
C VAL A 123 -7.22 36.49 -13.30
N SER A 124 -6.10 37.08 -13.74
CA SER A 124 -5.51 36.80 -15.08
C SER A 124 -4.66 35.53 -15.11
N SER A 125 -4.44 34.86 -13.96
CA SER A 125 -3.65 33.64 -13.91
C SER A 125 -4.42 32.47 -14.53
N PRO A 126 -3.74 31.49 -15.17
CA PRO A 126 -4.39 30.33 -15.78
C PRO A 126 -5.27 29.54 -14.80
N PHE A 127 -4.80 29.39 -13.56
CA PHE A 127 -5.55 28.66 -12.54
C PHE A 127 -6.80 29.41 -12.07
N ALA A 128 -6.74 30.74 -11.92
CA ALA A 128 -7.93 31.51 -11.55
C ALA A 128 -8.97 31.55 -12.67
N ILE A 129 -8.54 31.57 -13.93
CA ILE A 129 -9.44 31.45 -15.09
C ILE A 129 -10.13 30.08 -15.08
N ILE A 130 -9.41 29.01 -14.83
CA ILE A 130 -9.96 27.67 -14.71
C ILE A 130 -10.99 27.60 -13.57
N ASP A 131 -10.67 28.14 -12.41
CA ASP A 131 -11.57 28.19 -11.25
C ASP A 131 -12.84 28.98 -11.56
N PHE A 132 -12.70 30.12 -12.22
CA PHE A 132 -13.83 30.93 -12.65
C PHE A 132 -14.71 30.18 -13.67
N LEU A 133 -14.12 29.56 -14.69
CA LEU A 133 -14.84 28.78 -15.68
C LEU A 133 -15.57 27.58 -15.08
N ALA A 134 -15.06 27.00 -14.01
CA ALA A 134 -15.72 25.89 -13.32
C ALA A 134 -17.00 26.30 -12.58
N VAL A 135 -17.11 27.56 -12.19
CA VAL A 135 -18.24 28.13 -11.40
C VAL A 135 -19.19 28.97 -12.26
N ALA A 136 -18.64 29.67 -13.27
CA ALA A 136 -19.40 30.61 -14.11
C ALA A 136 -20.67 30.04 -14.75
N PRO A 137 -20.72 28.80 -15.27
CA PRO A 137 -21.93 28.26 -15.90
C PRO A 137 -23.14 28.22 -14.97
N PHE A 138 -22.92 27.97 -13.67
CA PHE A 138 -24.01 27.95 -12.69
C PHE A 138 -24.65 29.33 -12.52
N TYR A 139 -23.84 30.38 -12.41
CA TYR A 139 -24.34 31.76 -12.25
C TYR A 139 -24.90 32.30 -13.56
N LEU A 140 -24.33 31.93 -14.71
CA LEU A 140 -24.87 32.32 -16.02
C LEU A 140 -26.29 31.81 -16.26
N GLN A 141 -26.64 30.64 -15.70
CA GLN A 141 -28.02 30.12 -15.78
C GLN A 141 -29.07 31.05 -15.15
N ALA A 142 -28.66 31.82 -14.12
CA ALA A 142 -29.56 32.75 -13.43
C ALA A 142 -29.80 34.05 -14.21
N PHE A 143 -28.89 34.42 -15.12
CA PHE A 143 -28.91 35.73 -15.79
C PHE A 143 -29.17 35.66 -17.28
N LEU A 144 -28.92 34.53 -17.94
CA LEU A 144 -29.04 34.42 -19.40
C LEU A 144 -30.05 33.32 -19.77
N PRO A 145 -31.00 33.58 -20.69
CA PRO A 145 -31.90 32.58 -21.24
C PRO A 145 -31.16 31.70 -22.26
N VAL A 146 -30.10 31.03 -21.85
CA VAL A 146 -29.28 30.14 -22.68
C VAL A 146 -29.82 28.71 -22.56
N ASP A 147 -29.69 27.90 -23.62
CA ASP A 147 -30.08 26.50 -23.61
C ASP A 147 -29.38 25.76 -22.45
N LEU A 148 -30.19 25.20 -21.54
CA LEU A 148 -29.76 24.47 -20.36
C LEU A 148 -28.83 23.29 -20.68
N ARG A 149 -28.88 22.76 -21.94
CA ARG A 149 -28.01 21.67 -22.39
C ARG A 149 -26.55 22.10 -22.52
N VAL A 150 -26.33 23.30 -23.15
CA VAL A 150 -24.98 23.87 -23.32
C VAL A 150 -24.37 24.20 -21.97
N LEU A 151 -25.13 24.80 -21.06
CA LEU A 151 -24.64 25.15 -19.72
C LEU A 151 -24.32 23.91 -18.87
N ARG A 152 -25.06 22.81 -19.03
CA ARG A 152 -24.73 21.52 -18.41
C ARG A 152 -23.42 20.96 -18.94
N ALA A 153 -23.19 21.02 -20.28
CA ALA A 153 -21.94 20.58 -20.87
C ALA A 153 -20.73 21.40 -20.38
N LEU A 154 -20.90 22.72 -20.14
CA LEU A 154 -19.85 23.57 -19.58
C LEU A 154 -19.43 23.19 -18.14
N ARG A 155 -20.26 22.46 -17.38
CA ARG A 155 -19.88 21.94 -16.06
C ARG A 155 -18.72 20.94 -16.14
N LEU A 156 -18.48 20.29 -17.32
CA LEU A 156 -17.31 19.47 -17.57
C LEU A 156 -16.00 20.24 -17.41
N LEU A 157 -16.01 21.57 -17.57
CA LEU A 157 -14.84 22.41 -17.35
C LEU A 157 -14.30 22.31 -15.91
N ARG A 158 -15.10 21.82 -14.95
CA ARG A 158 -14.64 21.54 -13.58
C ARG A 158 -13.50 20.54 -13.53
N ILE A 159 -13.38 19.64 -14.52
CA ILE A 159 -12.26 18.70 -14.64
C ILE A 159 -10.92 19.44 -14.75
N LEU A 160 -10.92 20.63 -15.36
CA LEU A 160 -9.72 21.43 -15.50
C LEU A 160 -9.13 21.86 -14.16
N LYS A 161 -9.92 21.86 -13.07
CA LYS A 161 -9.41 22.12 -11.73
C LYS A 161 -8.39 21.07 -11.27
N LEU A 162 -8.43 19.84 -11.81
CA LEU A 162 -7.42 18.81 -11.55
C LEU A 162 -6.01 19.24 -11.99
N PHE A 163 -5.91 20.13 -12.99
CA PHE A 163 -4.61 20.67 -13.42
C PHE A 163 -3.88 21.41 -12.28
N ARG A 164 -4.62 21.93 -11.30
CA ARG A 164 -4.02 22.57 -10.14
C ARG A 164 -3.20 21.59 -9.28
N ILE A 165 -3.57 20.32 -9.26
CA ILE A 165 -2.84 19.26 -8.55
C ILE A 165 -1.74 18.70 -9.46
N VAL A 166 -2.05 18.45 -10.73
CA VAL A 166 -1.14 17.79 -11.67
C VAL A 166 0.01 18.71 -12.11
N VAL A 167 -0.24 20.01 -12.35
CA VAL A 167 0.79 20.91 -12.92
C VAL A 167 1.94 21.18 -11.93
N PRO A 168 1.71 21.46 -10.64
CA PRO A 168 2.81 21.56 -9.66
C PRO A 168 3.59 20.25 -9.55
N ALA A 169 2.91 19.11 -9.39
CA ALA A 169 3.55 17.81 -9.33
C ALA A 169 4.38 17.50 -10.59
N TYR A 170 3.91 17.91 -11.77
CA TYR A 170 4.69 17.78 -13.02
C TYR A 170 5.91 18.69 -13.06
N LYS A 171 5.81 19.93 -12.56
CA LYS A 171 6.96 20.84 -12.47
C LYS A 171 8.03 20.30 -11.53
N ASP A 172 7.62 19.83 -10.33
CA ASP A 172 8.53 19.22 -9.37
C ASP A 172 9.19 17.95 -9.95
N PHE A 173 8.42 17.15 -10.67
CA PHE A 173 8.93 15.98 -11.39
C PHE A 173 9.98 16.38 -12.44
N LEU A 174 9.78 17.46 -13.19
CA LEU A 174 10.75 17.92 -14.18
C LEU A 174 12.07 18.35 -13.52
N VAL A 175 12.01 19.04 -12.37
CA VAL A 175 13.19 19.43 -11.58
C VAL A 175 13.93 18.19 -11.05
N LEU A 176 13.21 17.24 -10.46
CA LEU A 176 13.79 15.98 -9.95
C LEU A 176 14.46 15.14 -11.08
N ASN A 177 13.98 15.31 -12.32
CA ASN A 177 14.45 14.56 -13.48
C ASN A 177 15.22 15.42 -14.49
N GLU A 178 15.84 16.52 -14.03
CA GLU A 178 16.67 17.36 -14.89
C GLU A 178 17.88 16.56 -15.41
N GLY A 179 18.18 16.69 -16.71
CA GLY A 179 19.25 15.94 -17.37
C GLY A 179 18.96 14.45 -17.67
N ARG A 180 17.84 13.90 -17.24
CA ARG A 180 17.46 12.50 -17.52
C ARG A 180 16.79 12.34 -18.89
N THR A 181 17.01 11.18 -19.52
CA THR A 181 16.41 10.83 -20.81
C THR A 181 14.90 10.63 -20.67
N PHE A 182 14.17 10.75 -21.79
CA PHE A 182 12.70 10.51 -21.80
C PHE A 182 12.33 9.13 -21.24
N ARG A 183 13.10 8.09 -21.57
CA ARG A 183 12.87 6.74 -21.06
C ARG A 183 13.04 6.64 -19.54
N GLN A 184 14.05 7.29 -18.98
CA GLN A 184 14.25 7.37 -17.54
C GLN A 184 13.13 8.17 -16.82
N LYS A 185 12.59 9.21 -17.49
CA LYS A 185 11.43 9.94 -16.99
C LYS A 185 10.17 9.08 -16.98
N VAL A 186 9.94 8.30 -18.04
CA VAL A 186 8.83 7.33 -18.08
C VAL A 186 9.01 6.27 -16.97
N HIS A 187 10.23 5.75 -16.79
CA HIS A 187 10.55 4.82 -15.72
C HIS A 187 10.16 5.38 -14.35
N ALA A 188 10.54 6.62 -14.07
CA ALA A 188 10.25 7.29 -12.80
C ALA A 188 8.75 7.48 -12.52
N VAL A 189 7.88 7.46 -13.55
CA VAL A 189 6.43 7.56 -13.38
C VAL A 189 5.78 6.18 -13.15
N VAL A 190 6.24 5.13 -13.89
CA VAL A 190 5.54 3.85 -13.93
C VAL A 190 6.13 2.77 -13.02
N PHE A 191 7.35 3.00 -12.48
CA PHE A 191 7.98 2.13 -11.49
C PHE A 191 8.22 2.89 -10.18
N PRO A 192 8.17 2.21 -9.01
CA PRO A 192 8.57 2.82 -7.75
C PRO A 192 10.00 3.38 -7.84
N SER A 193 10.17 4.69 -7.66
CA SER A 193 11.47 5.33 -7.78
C SER A 193 11.52 6.61 -6.96
N GLU A 194 12.72 6.96 -6.45
CA GLU A 194 12.97 8.22 -5.74
C GLU A 194 12.72 9.46 -6.63
N PHE A 195 12.77 9.29 -7.96
CA PHE A 195 12.58 10.35 -8.95
C PHE A 195 11.13 10.54 -9.41
N GLY A 196 10.20 9.69 -8.93
CA GLY A 196 8.79 9.76 -9.31
C GLY A 196 8.02 10.89 -8.62
N GLY A 197 8.36 11.17 -7.37
CA GLY A 197 7.75 12.23 -6.57
C GLY A 197 6.22 12.14 -6.46
N GLU A 198 5.57 13.28 -6.34
CA GLU A 198 4.10 13.36 -6.27
C GLU A 198 3.41 12.96 -7.58
N LEU A 199 4.07 13.14 -8.73
CA LEU A 199 3.49 12.77 -10.02
C LEU A 199 3.27 11.26 -10.15
N GLN A 200 4.19 10.44 -9.66
CA GLN A 200 4.04 8.98 -9.63
C GLN A 200 2.85 8.58 -8.74
N LYS A 201 2.71 9.18 -7.56
CA LYS A 201 1.57 8.90 -6.66
C LYS A 201 0.24 9.25 -7.33
N ILE A 202 0.17 10.39 -8.01
CA ILE A 202 -1.04 10.79 -8.76
C ILE A 202 -1.35 9.77 -9.87
N PHE A 203 -0.33 9.30 -10.59
CA PHE A 203 -0.48 8.29 -11.63
C PHE A 203 -0.99 6.96 -11.05
N ASP A 204 -0.43 6.48 -9.94
CA ASP A 204 -0.86 5.24 -9.29
C ASP A 204 -2.31 5.35 -8.77
N ILE A 205 -2.68 6.48 -8.17
CA ILE A 205 -4.07 6.75 -7.74
C ILE A 205 -5.02 6.77 -8.96
N PHE A 206 -4.62 7.42 -10.06
CA PHE A 206 -5.39 7.46 -11.28
C PHE A 206 -5.66 6.06 -11.85
N ILE A 207 -4.63 5.22 -11.94
CA ILE A 207 -4.77 3.82 -12.37
C ILE A 207 -5.68 3.06 -11.40
N GLY A 208 -5.50 3.21 -10.08
CA GLY A 208 -6.35 2.58 -9.06
C GLY A 208 -7.82 2.95 -9.19
N ILE A 209 -8.14 4.23 -9.41
CA ILE A 209 -9.51 4.69 -9.65
C ILE A 209 -10.09 4.03 -10.92
N TRP A 210 -9.34 3.96 -12.01
CA TRP A 210 -9.80 3.32 -13.25
C TRP A 210 -10.03 1.81 -13.08
N VAL A 211 -9.20 1.13 -12.27
CA VAL A 211 -9.42 -0.28 -11.92
C VAL A 211 -10.76 -0.43 -11.18
N LEU A 212 -10.97 0.35 -10.13
CA LEU A 212 -12.21 0.28 -9.34
C LEU A 212 -13.45 0.59 -10.18
N LEU A 213 -13.38 1.64 -11.03
CA LEU A 213 -14.47 2.01 -11.93
C LEU A 213 -14.79 0.91 -12.94
N SER A 214 -13.76 0.34 -13.56
CA SER A 214 -13.95 -0.71 -14.57
C SER A 214 -14.52 -1.99 -13.95
N VAL A 215 -14.11 -2.35 -12.73
CA VAL A 215 -14.64 -3.50 -12.00
C VAL A 215 -16.08 -3.25 -11.55
N MET A 216 -16.37 -2.06 -11.01
CA MET A 216 -17.72 -1.68 -10.64
C MET A 216 -18.67 -1.73 -11.85
N ALA A 217 -18.19 -1.28 -13.03
CA ALA A 217 -18.94 -1.39 -14.26
C ALA A 217 -19.28 -2.84 -14.62
N VAL A 218 -18.33 -3.78 -14.53
CA VAL A 218 -18.57 -5.21 -14.78
C VAL A 218 -19.61 -5.79 -13.81
N ILE A 219 -19.54 -5.40 -12.52
CA ILE A 219 -20.51 -5.85 -11.53
C ILE A 219 -21.92 -5.29 -11.86
N LEU A 220 -22.02 -4.01 -12.17
CA LEU A 220 -23.30 -3.38 -12.51
C LEU A 220 -23.85 -3.88 -13.86
N GLU A 221 -22.98 -4.18 -14.83
CA GLU A 221 -23.35 -4.79 -16.11
C GLU A 221 -24.01 -6.17 -15.94
N SER A 222 -23.71 -6.89 -14.87
CA SER A 222 -24.35 -8.18 -14.57
C SER A 222 -25.82 -8.07 -14.21
N VAL A 223 -26.30 -6.88 -13.81
CA VAL A 223 -27.71 -6.62 -13.49
C VAL A 223 -28.44 -6.24 -14.78
N GLU A 224 -29.32 -7.09 -15.27
CA GLU A 224 -29.99 -6.95 -16.57
C GLU A 224 -30.72 -5.60 -16.75
N SER A 225 -31.40 -5.13 -15.70
CA SER A 225 -32.08 -3.84 -15.72
C SER A 225 -31.13 -2.66 -15.92
N ILE A 226 -29.92 -2.71 -15.33
CA ILE A 226 -28.90 -1.67 -15.41
C ILE A 226 -28.19 -1.78 -16.77
N HIS A 227 -27.87 -2.99 -17.21
CA HIS A 227 -27.23 -3.25 -18.50
C HIS A 227 -28.04 -2.64 -19.66
N TYR A 228 -29.36 -2.82 -19.67
CA TYR A 228 -30.22 -2.27 -20.70
C TYR A 228 -30.18 -0.72 -20.77
N ILE A 229 -30.08 -0.07 -19.61
CA ILE A 229 -30.09 1.40 -19.50
C ILE A 229 -28.73 2.00 -19.84
N LEU A 230 -27.63 1.34 -19.41
CA LEU A 230 -26.26 1.88 -19.43
C LEU A 230 -25.32 1.18 -20.41
N ASN A 231 -25.83 0.40 -21.37
CA ASN A 231 -25.02 -0.39 -22.28
C ASN A 231 -23.91 0.43 -22.98
N LEU A 232 -24.28 1.59 -23.55
CA LEU A 232 -23.31 2.46 -24.23
C LEU A 232 -22.22 2.98 -23.28
N GLN A 233 -22.61 3.37 -22.06
CA GLN A 233 -21.69 3.87 -21.04
C GLN A 233 -20.71 2.79 -20.60
N PHE A 234 -21.16 1.55 -20.43
CA PHE A 234 -20.30 0.41 -20.10
C PHE A 234 -19.28 0.12 -21.22
N VAL A 235 -19.71 0.14 -22.48
CA VAL A 235 -18.80 -0.05 -23.64
C VAL A 235 -17.75 1.05 -23.70
N ILE A 236 -18.13 2.32 -23.52
CA ILE A 236 -17.20 3.45 -23.53
C ILE A 236 -16.21 3.35 -22.35
N LEU A 237 -16.69 3.03 -21.16
CA LEU A 237 -15.87 2.95 -19.96
C LEU A 237 -14.90 1.78 -20.05
N ASP A 238 -15.35 0.61 -20.53
CA ASP A 238 -14.48 -0.55 -20.73
C ASP A 238 -13.40 -0.28 -21.79
N GLY A 239 -13.77 0.29 -22.93
CA GLY A 239 -12.81 0.70 -23.97
C GLY A 239 -11.79 1.71 -23.47
N ALA A 240 -12.22 2.72 -22.69
CA ALA A 240 -11.31 3.68 -22.07
C ALA A 240 -10.36 3.02 -21.06
N ALA A 241 -10.90 2.14 -20.21
CA ALA A 241 -10.08 1.39 -19.23
C ALA A 241 -9.02 0.54 -19.93
N VAL A 242 -9.40 -0.20 -20.97
CA VAL A 242 -8.45 -1.01 -21.76
C VAL A 242 -7.39 -0.14 -22.44
N ALA A 243 -7.76 1.01 -22.99
CA ALA A 243 -6.80 1.93 -23.60
C ALA A 243 -5.78 2.44 -22.58
N ILE A 244 -6.25 2.86 -21.39
CA ILE A 244 -5.39 3.34 -20.30
C ILE A 244 -4.47 2.23 -19.80
N PHE A 245 -4.98 1.03 -19.53
CA PHE A 245 -4.18 -0.09 -19.03
C PHE A 245 -3.20 -0.61 -20.09
N SER A 246 -3.58 -0.60 -21.37
CA SER A 246 -2.67 -0.93 -22.46
C SER A 246 -1.53 0.09 -22.57
N LEU A 247 -1.84 1.39 -22.46
CA LEU A 247 -0.83 2.44 -22.45
C LEU A 247 0.15 2.24 -21.30
N GLU A 248 -0.36 2.00 -20.08
CA GLU A 248 0.47 1.71 -18.91
C GLU A 248 1.37 0.49 -19.13
N TYR A 249 0.81 -0.62 -19.65
CA TYR A 249 1.56 -1.84 -19.96
C TYR A 249 2.71 -1.58 -20.95
N PHE A 250 2.44 -0.84 -22.04
CA PHE A 250 3.47 -0.50 -23.01
C PHE A 250 4.51 0.46 -22.44
N MET A 251 4.12 1.44 -21.63
CA MET A 251 5.05 2.34 -20.93
C MET A 251 5.99 1.55 -20.02
N ARG A 252 5.48 0.56 -19.28
CA ARG A 252 6.30 -0.32 -18.45
C ARG A 252 7.28 -1.15 -19.27
N LEU A 253 6.83 -1.77 -20.36
CA LEU A 253 7.73 -2.51 -21.25
C LEU A 253 8.81 -1.61 -21.88
N TYR A 254 8.43 -0.39 -22.25
CA TYR A 254 9.37 0.58 -22.83
C TYR A 254 10.43 0.99 -21.82
N ALA A 255 10.04 1.26 -20.59
CA ALA A 255 10.91 1.77 -19.53
C ALA A 255 11.69 0.67 -18.77
N SER A 256 11.32 -0.60 -18.92
CA SER A 256 11.91 -1.74 -18.19
C SER A 256 13.42 -1.92 -18.36
N VAL A 257 14.00 -1.35 -19.39
CA VAL A 257 15.47 -1.42 -19.65
C VAL A 257 16.26 -0.62 -18.61
N GLU A 258 15.63 0.34 -17.92
CA GLU A 258 16.24 1.15 -16.87
C GLU A 258 16.23 0.45 -15.50
N GLU A 259 15.53 -0.69 -15.37
CA GLU A 259 15.48 -1.46 -14.13
C GLU A 259 16.82 -2.12 -13.80
N PRO A 260 17.25 -2.07 -12.52
CA PRO A 260 18.47 -2.74 -12.08
C PRO A 260 18.43 -4.26 -12.40
N GLY A 261 19.45 -4.76 -13.10
CA GLY A 261 19.53 -6.18 -13.46
C GLY A 261 18.92 -6.57 -14.82
N HIS A 262 18.37 -5.62 -15.58
CA HIS A 262 17.89 -5.85 -16.94
C HIS A 262 18.93 -5.39 -17.98
N LYS A 263 19.86 -6.29 -18.33
CA LYS A 263 20.88 -6.02 -19.36
C LYS A 263 20.32 -6.36 -20.75
N GLY A 264 20.34 -5.38 -21.65
CA GLY A 264 19.95 -5.54 -23.05
C GLY A 264 18.47 -5.21 -23.34
N ALA A 265 18.24 -4.47 -24.45
CA ALA A 265 16.93 -3.92 -24.77
C ALA A 265 15.84 -4.98 -25.02
N PHE A 266 16.17 -6.11 -25.66
CA PHE A 266 15.21 -7.16 -25.97
C PHE A 266 15.02 -8.13 -24.80
N MET A 267 16.14 -8.62 -24.25
CA MET A 267 16.11 -9.59 -23.14
C MET A 267 15.53 -8.97 -21.87
N GLY A 268 15.83 -7.69 -21.59
CA GLY A 268 15.27 -6.97 -20.45
C GLY A 268 13.74 -6.85 -20.54
N ARG A 269 13.21 -6.49 -21.71
CA ARG A 269 11.76 -6.42 -21.93
C ARG A 269 11.07 -7.78 -21.80
N PHE A 270 11.70 -8.84 -22.32
CA PHE A 270 11.16 -10.20 -22.21
C PHE A 270 11.17 -10.69 -20.75
N LYS A 271 12.24 -10.39 -20.01
CA LYS A 271 12.31 -10.70 -18.57
C LYS A 271 11.24 -9.93 -17.79
N GLN A 272 11.06 -8.63 -18.11
CA GLN A 272 10.01 -7.81 -17.50
C GLN A 272 8.62 -8.32 -17.84
N ALA A 273 8.35 -8.71 -19.07
CA ALA A 273 7.05 -9.26 -19.47
C ALA A 273 6.67 -10.53 -18.67
N LYS A 274 7.66 -11.28 -18.18
CA LYS A 274 7.48 -12.45 -17.31
C LYS A 274 7.43 -12.11 -15.83
N SER A 275 7.70 -10.87 -15.44
CA SER A 275 7.61 -10.48 -14.02
C SER A 275 6.15 -10.54 -13.55
N PRO A 276 5.88 -10.94 -12.29
CA PRO A 276 4.52 -11.07 -11.78
C PRO A 276 3.69 -9.78 -11.97
N ALA A 277 4.29 -8.63 -11.70
CA ALA A 277 3.63 -7.33 -11.83
C ALA A 277 3.18 -7.04 -13.28
N THR A 278 4.07 -7.23 -14.27
CA THR A 278 3.76 -6.99 -15.69
C THR A 278 2.82 -8.06 -16.26
N PHE A 279 2.91 -9.30 -15.74
CA PHE A 279 1.99 -10.36 -16.10
C PHE A 279 0.55 -10.07 -15.63
N ILE A 280 0.40 -9.49 -14.44
CA ILE A 280 -0.90 -8.98 -13.94
C ILE A 280 -1.45 -7.90 -14.88
N ASP A 281 -0.60 -6.95 -15.30
CA ASP A 281 -1.01 -5.91 -16.25
C ASP A 281 -1.49 -6.50 -17.59
N PHE A 282 -0.80 -7.54 -18.08
CA PHE A 282 -1.20 -8.25 -19.30
C PHE A 282 -2.54 -8.98 -19.13
N ILE A 283 -2.73 -9.72 -18.03
CA ILE A 283 -4.00 -10.43 -17.74
C ILE A 283 -5.17 -9.44 -17.64
N ALA A 284 -4.95 -8.24 -17.13
CA ALA A 284 -5.98 -7.23 -16.98
C ALA A 284 -6.55 -6.72 -18.31
N ILE A 285 -5.76 -6.75 -19.38
CA ILE A 285 -6.16 -6.32 -20.74
C ILE A 285 -6.54 -7.48 -21.66
N LEU A 286 -6.01 -8.68 -21.39
CA LEU A 286 -6.15 -9.86 -22.25
C LEU A 286 -7.60 -10.23 -22.58
N PRO A 287 -8.56 -10.27 -21.63
CA PRO A 287 -9.94 -10.66 -21.92
C PRO A 287 -10.61 -9.82 -23.01
N PHE A 288 -10.37 -8.51 -23.01
CA PHE A 288 -10.91 -7.63 -24.03
C PHE A 288 -10.37 -7.95 -25.43
N PHE A 289 -9.06 -8.15 -25.56
CA PHE A 289 -8.46 -8.51 -26.85
C PHE A 289 -8.90 -9.89 -27.33
N LEU A 290 -9.03 -10.87 -26.43
CA LEU A 290 -9.57 -12.17 -26.79
C LEU A 290 -11.02 -12.08 -27.27
N GLU A 291 -11.85 -11.28 -26.60
CA GLU A 291 -13.24 -11.08 -27.01
C GLU A 291 -13.30 -10.41 -28.40
N VAL A 292 -12.51 -9.38 -28.66
CA VAL A 292 -12.49 -8.67 -29.95
C VAL A 292 -11.98 -9.56 -31.09
N PHE A 293 -10.91 -10.33 -30.88
CA PHE A 293 -10.28 -11.10 -31.96
C PHE A 293 -10.94 -12.46 -32.19
N LEU A 294 -11.49 -13.08 -31.14
CA LEU A 294 -12.00 -14.47 -31.21
C LEU A 294 -13.52 -14.56 -31.18
N HIS A 295 -14.27 -13.45 -31.05
CA HIS A 295 -15.72 -13.47 -30.93
C HIS A 295 -16.42 -14.12 -32.14
N HIS A 296 -15.78 -14.14 -33.30
CA HIS A 296 -16.31 -14.81 -34.50
C HIS A 296 -16.15 -16.33 -34.47
N LEU A 297 -15.25 -16.86 -33.62
CA LEU A 297 -14.90 -18.27 -33.56
C LEU A 297 -15.54 -19.01 -32.38
N LEU A 298 -15.75 -18.32 -31.27
CA LEU A 298 -16.20 -18.88 -30.00
C LEU A 298 -17.17 -17.93 -29.30
N ASP A 299 -18.17 -18.47 -28.58
CA ASP A 299 -18.96 -17.67 -27.65
C ASP A 299 -18.13 -17.38 -26.38
N LEU A 300 -17.52 -16.21 -26.36
CA LEU A 300 -16.59 -15.78 -25.33
C LEU A 300 -17.26 -14.92 -24.25
N ARG A 301 -18.60 -14.98 -24.09
CA ARG A 301 -19.32 -14.20 -23.05
C ARG A 301 -18.78 -14.43 -21.64
N PHE A 302 -18.27 -15.62 -21.36
CA PHE A 302 -17.63 -15.94 -20.07
C PHE A 302 -16.37 -15.09 -19.81
N LEU A 303 -15.69 -14.58 -20.84
CA LEU A 303 -14.52 -13.71 -20.68
C LEU A 303 -14.86 -12.38 -19.98
N ARG A 304 -16.13 -11.96 -19.97
CA ARG A 304 -16.55 -10.79 -19.20
C ARG A 304 -16.23 -10.93 -17.71
N VAL A 305 -16.39 -12.12 -17.14
CA VAL A 305 -16.04 -12.39 -15.74
C VAL A 305 -14.53 -12.23 -15.53
N PHE A 306 -13.70 -12.63 -16.50
CA PHE A 306 -12.25 -12.46 -16.38
C PHE A 306 -11.80 -10.99 -16.42
N ARG A 307 -12.66 -10.02 -16.81
CA ARG A 307 -12.37 -8.59 -16.67
C ARG A 307 -12.21 -8.20 -15.18
N LEU A 308 -12.75 -8.97 -14.23
CA LEU A 308 -12.53 -8.80 -12.80
C LEU A 308 -11.05 -9.03 -12.39
N SER A 309 -10.24 -9.73 -13.22
CA SER A 309 -8.80 -9.88 -12.99
C SER A 309 -8.04 -8.56 -12.89
N ARG A 310 -8.65 -7.46 -13.39
CA ARG A 310 -8.12 -6.09 -13.23
C ARG A 310 -7.92 -5.70 -11.76
N LEU A 311 -8.70 -6.28 -10.82
CA LEU A 311 -8.48 -6.10 -9.38
C LEU A 311 -7.06 -6.45 -8.94
N LEU A 312 -6.43 -7.43 -9.60
CA LEU A 312 -5.05 -7.82 -9.30
C LEU A 312 -4.06 -6.65 -9.50
N LYS A 313 -4.41 -5.63 -10.31
CA LYS A 313 -3.57 -4.44 -10.46
C LYS A 313 -3.43 -3.65 -9.16
N LEU A 314 -4.41 -3.70 -8.25
CA LEU A 314 -4.36 -3.00 -6.96
C LEU A 314 -3.34 -3.63 -6.01
N THR A 315 -3.02 -4.92 -6.19
CA THR A 315 -2.06 -5.64 -5.33
C THR A 315 -0.61 -5.38 -5.73
N ARG A 316 -0.38 -4.87 -6.93
CA ARG A 316 0.94 -4.77 -7.56
C ARG A 316 1.94 -3.88 -6.82
N ASN A 317 1.49 -2.75 -6.29
CA ASN A 317 2.33 -1.76 -5.61
C ASN A 317 2.12 -1.77 -4.09
N SER A 318 1.68 -2.91 -3.55
CA SER A 318 1.43 -3.06 -2.12
C SER A 318 2.53 -3.87 -1.46
N ASP A 319 3.30 -3.24 -0.58
CA ASP A 319 4.33 -3.90 0.23
C ASP A 319 3.74 -5.07 1.05
N ALA A 320 2.51 -4.92 1.53
CA ALA A 320 1.80 -5.98 2.24
C ALA A 320 1.56 -7.21 1.37
N THR A 321 1.27 -7.01 0.08
CA THR A 321 1.10 -8.12 -0.88
C THR A 321 2.42 -8.82 -1.15
N ASP A 322 3.52 -8.08 -1.28
CA ASP A 322 4.85 -8.65 -1.47
C ASP A 322 5.30 -9.45 -0.25
N VAL A 323 5.03 -8.97 0.96
CA VAL A 323 5.27 -9.72 2.21
C VAL A 323 4.46 -11.02 2.20
N LEU A 324 3.16 -10.95 1.86
CA LEU A 324 2.30 -12.12 1.79
C LEU A 324 2.82 -13.18 0.80
N PHE A 325 3.21 -12.76 -0.41
CA PHE A 325 3.77 -13.67 -1.40
C PHE A 325 5.11 -14.27 -0.97
N ARG A 326 5.99 -13.50 -0.33
CA ARG A 326 7.25 -14.03 0.23
C ARG A 326 6.99 -15.09 1.30
N VAL A 327 6.06 -14.83 2.21
CA VAL A 327 5.67 -15.77 3.26
C VAL A 327 5.10 -17.05 2.67
N ILE A 328 4.14 -16.95 1.74
CA ILE A 328 3.55 -18.12 1.06
C ILE A 328 4.63 -18.92 0.32
N ALA A 329 5.51 -18.25 -0.42
CA ALA A 329 6.58 -18.93 -1.17
C ALA A 329 7.57 -19.66 -0.24
N ARG A 330 7.90 -19.07 0.91
CA ARG A 330 8.77 -19.68 1.91
C ARG A 330 8.13 -20.90 2.56
N GLU A 331 6.87 -20.81 2.93
CA GLU A 331 6.14 -21.88 3.63
C GLU A 331 5.50 -22.89 2.67
N TRP A 332 5.65 -22.70 1.36
CA TRP A 332 5.04 -23.56 0.33
C TRP A 332 5.27 -25.06 0.54
N PRO A 333 6.50 -25.53 0.89
CA PRO A 333 6.73 -26.97 1.12
C PRO A 333 5.87 -27.54 2.25
N ILE A 334 5.72 -26.80 3.35
CA ILE A 334 4.93 -27.24 4.52
C ILE A 334 3.43 -27.13 4.21
N MET A 335 3.02 -26.03 3.57
CA MET A 335 1.64 -25.81 3.15
C MET A 335 1.18 -26.87 2.13
N SER A 336 2.03 -27.24 1.19
CA SER A 336 1.72 -28.29 0.19
C SER A 336 1.57 -29.66 0.85
N ALA A 337 2.41 -29.99 1.83
CA ALA A 337 2.28 -31.23 2.60
C ALA A 337 0.98 -31.26 3.42
N ALA A 338 0.64 -30.15 4.09
CA ALA A 338 -0.62 -30.02 4.82
C ALA A 338 -1.84 -30.14 3.88
N SER A 339 -1.78 -29.47 2.71
CA SER A 339 -2.83 -29.56 1.69
C SER A 339 -2.99 -30.98 1.12
N PHE A 340 -1.90 -31.71 0.97
CA PHE A 340 -1.94 -33.10 0.55
C PHE A 340 -2.65 -33.98 1.59
N ILE A 341 -2.33 -33.83 2.87
CA ILE A 341 -2.99 -34.54 3.97
C ILE A 341 -4.49 -34.18 4.03
N MET A 342 -4.82 -32.92 3.87
CA MET A 342 -6.22 -32.46 3.76
C MET A 342 -6.94 -33.11 2.60
N GLY A 343 -6.32 -33.18 1.41
CA GLY A 343 -6.88 -33.82 0.23
C GLY A 343 -7.12 -35.31 0.45
N LEU A 344 -6.18 -35.99 1.11
CA LEU A 344 -6.32 -37.39 1.46
C LEU A 344 -7.49 -37.62 2.42
N LEU A 345 -7.59 -36.85 3.48
CA LEU A 345 -8.70 -36.91 4.43
C LEU A 345 -10.04 -36.61 3.74
N LEU A 346 -10.07 -35.65 2.83
CA LEU A 346 -11.25 -35.30 2.05
C LEU A 346 -11.75 -36.48 1.21
N VAL A 347 -10.85 -37.09 0.44
CA VAL A 347 -11.19 -38.25 -0.42
C VAL A 347 -11.64 -39.42 0.44
N LEU A 348 -10.97 -39.66 1.57
CA LEU A 348 -11.37 -40.71 2.51
C LEU A 348 -12.77 -40.47 3.06
N THR A 349 -13.03 -39.24 3.53
CA THR A 349 -14.35 -38.87 4.07
C THR A 349 -15.45 -39.01 3.03
N ALA A 350 -15.20 -38.54 1.80
CA ALA A 350 -16.14 -38.64 0.70
C ALA A 350 -16.44 -40.07 0.31
N SER A 351 -15.40 -40.93 0.24
CA SER A 351 -15.56 -42.32 -0.10
C SER A 351 -16.34 -43.10 0.97
N LEU A 352 -16.07 -42.86 2.25
CA LEU A 352 -16.82 -43.43 3.36
C LEU A 352 -18.25 -42.89 3.40
N GLY A 353 -18.46 -41.61 3.14
CA GLY A 353 -19.78 -41.01 3.03
C GLY A 353 -20.62 -41.69 1.91
N TYR A 354 -20.02 -41.85 0.72
CA TYR A 354 -20.63 -42.56 -0.37
C TYR A 354 -21.00 -44.01 0.03
N LEU A 355 -20.05 -44.73 0.60
CA LEU A 355 -20.26 -46.14 0.97
C LEU A 355 -21.38 -46.36 1.99
N LEU A 356 -21.52 -45.44 2.95
CA LEU A 356 -22.44 -45.59 4.08
C LEU A 356 -23.83 -44.99 3.81
N GLU A 357 -23.94 -44.03 2.88
CA GLU A 357 -25.16 -43.27 2.65
C GLU A 357 -25.79 -43.48 1.28
N HIS A 358 -25.07 -44.02 0.29
CA HIS A 358 -25.59 -44.17 -1.07
C HIS A 358 -26.89 -45.00 -1.13
N ASP A 359 -26.96 -46.14 -0.42
CA ASP A 359 -28.16 -46.97 -0.40
C ASP A 359 -29.37 -46.29 0.26
N ALA A 360 -29.12 -45.43 1.26
CA ALA A 360 -30.15 -44.69 1.99
C ALA A 360 -30.56 -43.41 1.29
N GLN A 361 -29.65 -42.76 0.56
CA GLN A 361 -29.82 -41.47 -0.12
C GLN A 361 -29.13 -41.44 -1.48
N PRO A 362 -29.58 -42.24 -2.47
CA PRO A 362 -28.90 -42.37 -3.77
C PRO A 362 -28.84 -41.07 -4.57
N GLU A 363 -29.79 -40.12 -4.35
CA GLU A 363 -29.80 -38.82 -5.02
C GLU A 363 -28.80 -37.82 -4.42
N LYS A 364 -28.49 -37.94 -3.13
CA LYS A 364 -27.61 -37.03 -2.43
C LYS A 364 -26.16 -37.48 -2.39
N PHE A 365 -25.96 -38.79 -2.25
CA PHE A 365 -24.64 -39.43 -2.32
C PHE A 365 -24.55 -40.29 -3.59
N GLU A 366 -24.84 -39.65 -4.75
CA GLU A 366 -24.93 -40.32 -6.03
C GLU A 366 -23.61 -41.01 -6.45
N ASN A 367 -22.51 -40.29 -6.20
CA ASN A 367 -21.16 -40.73 -6.57
C ASN A 367 -20.13 -40.07 -5.64
N ILE A 368 -18.87 -40.52 -5.74
CA ILE A 368 -17.76 -39.97 -4.94
C ILE A 368 -17.54 -38.48 -5.19
N PRO A 369 -17.52 -37.91 -6.42
CA PRO A 369 -17.44 -36.47 -6.66
C PRO A 369 -18.52 -35.66 -5.93
N GLN A 370 -19.77 -36.12 -5.92
CA GLN A 370 -20.85 -35.46 -5.17
C GLN A 370 -20.60 -35.52 -3.64
N SER A 371 -20.10 -36.67 -3.18
CA SER A 371 -19.70 -36.84 -1.78
C SER A 371 -18.48 -35.99 -1.39
N ILE A 372 -17.57 -35.67 -2.34
CA ILE A 372 -16.47 -34.72 -2.09
C ILE A 372 -17.01 -33.34 -1.78
N TYR A 373 -18.02 -32.85 -2.51
CA TYR A 373 -18.67 -31.58 -2.20
C TYR A 373 -19.14 -31.57 -0.75
N TRP A 374 -19.93 -32.59 -0.32
CA TRP A 374 -20.37 -32.72 1.06
C TRP A 374 -19.18 -32.79 2.05
N ALA A 375 -18.15 -33.56 1.75
CA ALA A 375 -16.98 -33.68 2.63
C ALA A 375 -16.25 -32.34 2.81
N VAL A 376 -16.06 -31.56 1.73
CA VAL A 376 -15.43 -30.24 1.78
C VAL A 376 -16.19 -29.31 2.73
N ILE A 377 -17.51 -29.13 2.50
CA ILE A 377 -18.31 -28.21 3.29
C ILE A 377 -18.44 -28.65 4.75
N THR A 378 -18.38 -29.95 5.02
CA THR A 378 -18.44 -30.50 6.39
C THR A 378 -17.11 -30.34 7.11
N LEU A 379 -15.98 -30.76 6.51
CA LEU A 379 -14.66 -30.68 7.12
C LEU A 379 -14.16 -29.23 7.25
N ALA A 380 -14.55 -28.36 6.32
CA ALA A 380 -14.27 -26.91 6.41
C ALA A 380 -15.23 -26.16 7.36
N SER A 381 -16.13 -26.88 8.05
CA SER A 381 -17.11 -26.33 9.01
C SER A 381 -18.09 -25.31 8.40
N VAL A 382 -18.34 -25.36 7.09
CA VAL A 382 -19.33 -24.52 6.40
C VAL A 382 -20.75 -25.06 6.66
N GLY A 383 -20.97 -26.37 6.39
CA GLY A 383 -22.16 -27.10 6.77
C GLY A 383 -23.49 -26.55 6.25
N TYR A 384 -23.67 -26.40 4.94
CA TYR A 384 -24.95 -25.91 4.36
C TYR A 384 -26.15 -26.78 4.73
N GLY A 385 -25.96 -28.09 5.00
CA GLY A 385 -27.02 -29.00 5.40
C GLY A 385 -27.89 -29.53 4.24
N ASP A 386 -27.59 -29.16 3.01
CA ASP A 386 -28.24 -29.68 1.79
C ASP A 386 -27.98 -31.18 1.57
N ILE A 387 -26.77 -31.61 1.90
CA ILE A 387 -26.36 -33.02 1.95
C ILE A 387 -25.89 -33.31 3.38
N SER A 388 -26.48 -34.32 4.01
CA SER A 388 -26.10 -34.74 5.36
C SER A 388 -26.39 -36.24 5.56
N PRO A 389 -25.58 -36.97 6.34
CA PRO A 389 -25.79 -38.39 6.63
C PRO A 389 -27.07 -38.64 7.41
N VAL A 390 -27.82 -39.68 7.03
CA VAL A 390 -29.02 -40.14 7.73
C VAL A 390 -28.82 -41.45 8.45
N THR A 391 -27.88 -42.30 7.97
CA THR A 391 -27.61 -43.59 8.61
C THR A 391 -26.91 -43.40 9.95
N PRO A 392 -27.14 -44.30 10.94
CA PRO A 392 -26.43 -44.22 12.22
C PRO A 392 -24.90 -44.30 12.11
N LEU A 393 -24.41 -45.17 11.20
CA LEU A 393 -22.98 -45.33 10.94
C LEU A 393 -22.39 -44.11 10.21
N GLY A 394 -23.09 -43.55 9.23
CA GLY A 394 -22.69 -42.35 8.54
C GLY A 394 -22.59 -41.14 9.50
N ARG A 395 -23.56 -40.97 10.41
CA ARG A 395 -23.53 -39.93 11.42
C ARG A 395 -22.37 -40.08 12.40
N ALA A 396 -22.12 -41.32 12.90
CA ALA A 396 -21.01 -41.61 13.82
C ALA A 396 -19.66 -41.33 13.14
N MET A 397 -19.46 -41.79 11.92
CA MET A 397 -18.27 -41.56 11.11
C MET A 397 -18.06 -40.07 10.88
N THR A 398 -19.11 -39.36 10.45
CA THR A 398 -19.04 -37.91 10.20
C THR A 398 -18.63 -37.13 11.46
N SER A 399 -19.15 -37.51 12.61
CA SER A 399 -18.79 -36.86 13.88
C SER A 399 -17.29 -36.98 14.18
N ILE A 400 -16.71 -38.18 13.97
CA ILE A 400 -15.28 -38.43 14.18
C ILE A 400 -14.44 -37.67 13.16
N LEU A 401 -14.80 -37.74 11.87
CA LEU A 401 -14.04 -37.09 10.80
C LEU A 401 -14.16 -35.59 10.83
N ALA A 402 -15.29 -35.04 11.28
CA ALA A 402 -15.45 -33.59 11.48
C ALA A 402 -14.52 -33.06 12.57
N LEU A 403 -14.38 -33.77 13.69
CA LEU A 403 -13.42 -33.40 14.74
C LEU A 403 -11.97 -33.42 14.24
N LEU A 404 -11.60 -34.44 13.46
CA LEU A 404 -10.27 -34.50 12.83
C LEU A 404 -10.11 -33.39 11.77
N GLY A 405 -11.16 -33.13 11.00
CA GLY A 405 -11.19 -32.09 9.98
C GLY A 405 -10.90 -30.70 10.55
N ILE A 406 -11.55 -30.32 11.65
CA ILE A 406 -11.32 -29.02 12.31
C ILE A 406 -9.83 -28.82 12.60
N GLY A 407 -9.16 -29.84 13.16
CA GLY A 407 -7.73 -29.76 13.48
C GLY A 407 -6.85 -29.65 12.23
N ILE A 408 -7.09 -30.46 11.21
CA ILE A 408 -6.27 -30.50 10.00
C ILE A 408 -6.47 -29.26 9.13
N PHE A 409 -7.71 -28.78 8.98
CA PHE A 409 -8.00 -27.56 8.21
C PHE A 409 -7.48 -26.28 8.88
N ALA A 410 -7.28 -26.29 10.20
CA ALA A 410 -6.68 -25.17 10.92
C ALA A 410 -5.16 -25.03 10.67
N ILE A 411 -4.46 -26.11 10.30
CA ILE A 411 -2.99 -26.13 10.18
C ILE A 411 -2.47 -25.10 9.16
N PRO A 412 -2.94 -25.04 7.90
CA PRO A 412 -2.44 -24.08 6.92
C PRO A 412 -2.65 -22.62 7.37
N ALA A 413 -3.80 -22.33 7.98
CA ALA A 413 -4.10 -20.99 8.47
C ALA A 413 -3.19 -20.59 9.66
N ALA A 414 -2.96 -21.51 10.60
CA ALA A 414 -2.07 -21.28 11.73
C ALA A 414 -0.61 -21.11 11.29
N LEU A 415 -0.14 -21.94 10.34
CA LEU A 415 1.20 -21.81 9.76
C LEU A 415 1.39 -20.46 9.07
N LEU A 416 0.41 -20.04 8.26
CA LEU A 416 0.49 -18.76 7.56
C LEU A 416 0.50 -17.59 8.54
N ALA A 417 -0.34 -17.61 9.58
CA ALA A 417 -0.38 -16.59 10.60
C ALA A 417 0.94 -16.50 11.38
N SER A 418 1.51 -17.65 11.78
CA SER A 418 2.82 -17.69 12.46
C SER A 418 3.94 -17.15 11.57
N ALA A 419 4.01 -17.62 10.33
CA ALA A 419 5.04 -17.21 9.38
C ALA A 419 4.95 -15.72 9.01
N PHE A 420 3.75 -15.17 8.95
CA PHE A 420 3.55 -13.74 8.76
C PHE A 420 4.04 -12.92 9.96
N SER A 421 3.72 -13.38 11.17
CA SER A 421 4.23 -12.76 12.41
C SER A 421 5.76 -12.79 12.46
N ASP A 422 6.38 -13.91 12.11
CA ASP A 422 7.83 -14.07 12.09
C ASP A 422 8.49 -13.12 11.07
N GLU A 423 7.85 -12.89 9.91
CA GLU A 423 8.37 -11.98 8.89
C GLU A 423 8.34 -10.53 9.37
N LEU A 424 7.24 -10.12 10.04
CA LEU A 424 7.15 -8.78 10.64
C LEU A 424 8.18 -8.56 11.74
N ILE A 425 8.45 -9.59 12.55
CA ILE A 425 9.48 -9.54 13.59
C ILE A 425 10.86 -9.37 12.95
N LYS A 426 11.18 -10.14 11.89
CA LYS A 426 12.45 -10.03 11.17
C LYS A 426 12.66 -8.66 10.53
N ASP A 427 11.63 -8.12 9.88
CA ASP A 427 11.68 -6.77 9.32
C ASP A 427 11.97 -5.73 10.40
N ARG A 428 11.34 -5.87 11.57
CA ARG A 428 11.57 -4.99 12.73
C ARG A 428 12.98 -5.12 13.31
N GLU A 429 13.50 -6.34 13.41
CA GLU A 429 14.89 -6.58 13.85
C GLU A 429 15.91 -6.04 12.85
N ALA A 430 15.65 -6.18 11.55
CA ALA A 430 16.49 -5.60 10.50
C ALA A 430 16.54 -4.06 10.59
N LEU A 431 15.39 -3.42 10.79
CA LEU A 431 15.33 -1.96 11.01
C LEU A 431 16.10 -1.58 12.29
N LYS A 432 15.93 -2.33 13.38
CA LYS A 432 16.66 -2.11 14.63
C LYS A 432 18.17 -2.18 14.43
N ALA A 433 18.65 -3.19 13.69
CA ALA A 433 20.07 -3.33 13.38
C ALA A 433 20.62 -2.16 12.52
N ASN A 434 19.84 -1.71 11.53
CA ASN A 434 20.19 -0.54 10.72
C ASN A 434 20.21 0.74 11.56
N LEU A 435 19.20 0.95 12.42
CA LEU A 435 19.17 2.08 13.35
C LEU A 435 20.38 2.07 14.28
N PHE A 436 20.78 0.91 14.81
CA PHE A 436 21.97 0.80 15.64
C PHE A 436 23.25 1.28 14.92
N GLN A 437 23.39 0.95 13.63
CA GLN A 437 24.51 1.41 12.83
C GLN A 437 24.45 2.92 12.54
N ILE A 438 23.29 3.43 12.14
CA ILE A 438 23.07 4.85 11.85
C ILE A 438 23.32 5.72 13.09
N LEU A 439 22.81 5.27 14.24
CA LEU A 439 22.92 6.04 15.48
C LEU A 439 24.30 5.94 16.15
N LYS A 440 25.24 5.14 15.58
CA LYS A 440 26.53 4.85 16.19
C LYS A 440 27.42 6.09 16.37
N ASP A 441 27.41 7.00 15.41
CA ASP A 441 28.24 8.23 15.43
C ASP A 441 27.55 9.42 16.13
N GLY A 442 26.32 9.26 16.59
CA GLY A 442 25.56 10.31 17.28
C GLY A 442 24.98 11.39 16.38
N LYS A 443 25.00 11.18 15.07
CA LYS A 443 24.51 12.12 14.05
C LYS A 443 23.68 11.36 13.03
N ILE A 444 22.67 12.00 12.48
CA ILE A 444 21.86 11.47 11.38
C ILE A 444 22.04 12.40 10.18
N VAL A 445 22.54 11.86 9.09
CA VAL A 445 22.67 12.58 7.82
C VAL A 445 21.31 12.52 7.09
N GLU A 446 21.02 13.50 6.21
CA GLU A 446 19.75 13.57 5.49
C GLU A 446 19.40 12.29 4.72
N SER A 447 20.39 11.60 4.13
CA SER A 447 20.20 10.32 3.46
C SER A 447 19.75 9.21 4.43
N GLU A 448 20.27 9.19 5.65
CA GLU A 448 19.90 8.25 6.70
C GLU A 448 18.49 8.56 7.24
N ALA A 449 18.17 9.85 7.40
CA ALA A 449 16.83 10.28 7.77
C ALA A 449 15.79 9.87 6.72
N GLN A 450 16.11 9.98 5.44
CA GLN A 450 15.26 9.52 4.34
C GLN A 450 15.09 7.99 4.35
N PHE A 451 16.16 7.23 4.61
CA PHE A 451 16.09 5.78 4.77
C PHE A 451 15.18 5.38 5.93
N ILE A 452 15.37 5.99 7.12
CA ILE A 452 14.52 5.72 8.30
C ILE A 452 13.05 6.03 7.98
N ARG A 453 12.78 7.13 7.28
CA ARG A 453 11.43 7.52 6.87
C ARG A 453 10.81 6.49 5.92
N ALA A 454 11.52 6.14 4.86
CA ALA A 454 11.05 5.18 3.87
C ALA A 454 10.76 3.81 4.50
N GLU A 455 11.63 3.35 5.39
CA GLU A 455 11.47 2.06 6.06
C GLU A 455 10.34 2.07 7.09
N ALA A 456 10.19 3.16 7.83
CA ALA A 456 9.07 3.33 8.76
C ALA A 456 7.72 3.45 8.04
N GLU A 457 7.66 4.12 6.87
CA GLU A 457 6.48 4.17 6.02
C GLU A 457 6.15 2.79 5.45
N ARG A 458 7.16 2.03 4.97
CA ARG A 458 7.01 0.66 4.47
C ARG A 458 6.42 -0.27 5.53
N MET A 459 6.89 -0.14 6.77
CA MET A 459 6.43 -0.95 7.90
C MET A 459 5.18 -0.39 8.58
N HIS A 460 4.65 0.71 8.11
CA HIS A 460 3.50 1.44 8.69
C HIS A 460 3.68 1.77 10.18
N LEU A 461 4.91 2.07 10.61
CA LEU A 461 5.20 2.38 12.01
C LEU A 461 4.58 3.73 12.41
N THR A 462 4.02 3.75 13.61
CA THR A 462 3.59 5.00 14.24
C THR A 462 4.79 5.77 14.79
N VAL A 463 4.59 7.06 15.11
CA VAL A 463 5.64 7.89 15.74
C VAL A 463 6.06 7.28 17.08
N GLU A 464 5.09 6.77 17.83
CA GLU A 464 5.29 6.16 19.13
C GLU A 464 6.11 4.87 19.03
N GLU A 465 5.83 4.03 18.03
CA GLU A 465 6.56 2.77 17.81
C GLU A 465 8.00 3.03 17.33
N LEU A 466 8.20 3.99 16.43
CA LEU A 466 9.55 4.36 16.00
C LEU A 466 10.36 4.99 17.13
N ASN A 467 9.74 5.87 17.96
CA ASN A 467 10.37 6.40 19.16
C ASN A 467 10.80 5.28 20.11
N ALA A 468 9.90 4.34 20.40
CA ALA A 468 10.21 3.22 21.28
C ALA A 468 11.35 2.35 20.75
N LEU A 469 11.44 2.19 19.41
CA LEU A 469 12.52 1.45 18.77
C LEU A 469 13.85 2.20 18.90
N ILE A 470 13.87 3.50 18.62
CA ILE A 470 15.04 4.36 18.78
C ILE A 470 15.51 4.40 20.24
N ASP A 471 14.60 4.54 21.19
CA ASP A 471 14.90 4.52 22.62
C ASP A 471 15.52 3.17 23.06
N THR A 472 15.02 2.07 22.50
CA THR A 472 15.57 0.74 22.74
C THR A 472 17.00 0.63 22.21
N VAL A 473 17.24 1.07 20.97
CA VAL A 473 18.57 1.09 20.35
C VAL A 473 19.53 1.99 21.12
N MET A 474 19.08 3.15 21.58
CA MET A 474 19.90 4.08 22.36
C MET A 474 20.31 3.50 23.72
N LYS A 475 19.41 2.82 24.41
CA LYS A 475 19.71 2.13 25.66
C LYS A 475 20.70 0.98 25.46
N GLU A 476 20.51 0.17 24.42
CA GLU A 476 21.45 -0.91 24.08
C GLU A 476 22.85 -0.37 23.79
N LYS A 477 22.93 0.75 23.05
CA LYS A 477 24.20 1.43 22.77
C LYS A 477 24.85 1.95 24.05
N GLU A 478 24.10 2.60 24.92
CA GLU A 478 24.59 3.07 26.22
C GLU A 478 25.15 1.92 27.09
N ILE A 479 24.45 0.79 27.08
CA ILE A 479 24.92 -0.43 27.76
C ILE A 479 26.21 -0.94 27.13
N GLU A 480 26.30 -1.01 25.78
CA GLU A 480 27.49 -1.45 25.08
C GLU A 480 28.69 -0.52 25.35
N ASP A 481 28.49 0.80 25.29
CA ASP A 481 29.54 1.79 25.54
C ASP A 481 30.00 1.75 27.00
N ASN A 482 29.07 1.59 27.94
CA ASN A 482 29.39 1.42 29.36
C ASN A 482 30.18 0.10 29.62
N LEU A 483 29.81 -0.99 28.93
CA LEU A 483 30.51 -2.27 29.04
C LEU A 483 31.91 -2.19 28.45
N LYS A 484 32.10 -1.50 27.32
CA LYS A 484 33.44 -1.26 26.73
C LYS A 484 34.33 -0.38 27.61
N ALA A 485 33.74 0.55 28.33
CA ALA A 485 34.47 1.45 29.25
C ALA A 485 34.86 0.80 30.57
N LEU A 486 34.23 -0.32 30.96
CA LEU A 486 34.54 -1.02 32.21
C LEU A 486 35.81 -1.88 32.04
N PRO A 487 36.85 -1.68 32.85
CA PRO A 487 37.96 -2.60 32.91
C PRO A 487 37.53 -4.01 33.32
N ILE A 488 37.98 -5.05 32.64
CA ILE A 488 37.59 -6.46 32.92
C ILE A 488 37.76 -6.83 34.37
N HIS A 489 38.82 -6.35 35.04
CA HIS A 489 39.06 -6.57 36.47
C HIS A 489 38.00 -5.91 37.39
N THR A 490 37.30 -4.88 36.92
CA THR A 490 36.21 -4.24 37.66
C THR A 490 34.92 -5.07 37.59
N ILE A 491 34.72 -5.72 36.45
CA ILE A 491 33.58 -6.64 36.23
C ILE A 491 33.73 -7.88 37.13
N ALA A 492 34.96 -8.44 37.23
CA ALA A 492 35.25 -9.60 38.07
C ALA A 492 35.07 -9.33 39.57
N ARG A 493 35.21 -8.08 40.04
CA ARG A 493 34.97 -7.71 41.45
C ARG A 493 33.49 -7.63 41.84
N ARG A 494 32.57 -7.63 40.86
CA ARG A 494 31.11 -7.65 41.11
C ARG A 494 30.50 -8.83 40.35
N PRO A 495 30.41 -10.00 41.01
CA PRO A 495 30.00 -11.25 40.38
C PRO A 495 28.63 -11.15 39.68
N GLU A 496 27.73 -10.31 40.17
CA GLU A 496 26.41 -10.11 39.58
C GLU A 496 26.49 -9.48 38.19
N HIS A 497 27.36 -8.48 38.02
CA HIS A 497 27.58 -7.83 36.71
C HIS A 497 28.35 -8.73 35.74
N ALA A 498 29.30 -9.52 36.23
CA ALA A 498 30.02 -10.48 35.42
C ALA A 498 29.09 -11.58 34.87
N ILE A 499 28.18 -12.08 35.71
CA ILE A 499 27.19 -13.10 35.34
C ILE A 499 26.24 -12.54 34.26
N GLU A 500 25.80 -11.31 34.40
CA GLU A 500 24.91 -10.66 33.44
C GLU A 500 25.60 -10.40 32.11
N TYR A 501 26.84 -9.92 32.12
CA TYR A 501 27.70 -9.76 30.96
C TYR A 501 27.90 -11.06 30.19
N PHE A 502 28.29 -12.14 30.88
CA PHE A 502 28.48 -13.45 30.25
C PHE A 502 27.19 -14.06 29.75
N LYS A 503 26.08 -13.88 30.44
CA LYS A 503 24.75 -14.32 29.95
C LYS A 503 24.37 -13.59 28.67
N THR A 504 24.56 -12.28 28.60
CA THR A 504 24.26 -11.47 27.42
C THR A 504 25.16 -11.85 26.27
N SER A 505 26.48 -11.94 26.48
CA SER A 505 27.45 -12.35 25.45
C SER A 505 27.22 -13.79 24.96
N ILE A 506 26.86 -14.72 25.82
CA ILE A 506 26.50 -16.10 25.43
C ILE A 506 25.18 -16.12 24.66
N SER A 507 24.20 -15.30 25.01
CA SER A 507 22.94 -15.21 24.28
C SER A 507 23.15 -14.64 22.87
N GLU A 508 23.99 -13.62 22.73
CA GLU A 508 24.38 -13.04 21.43
C GLU A 508 25.17 -14.03 20.57
N LEU A 509 26.13 -14.76 21.14
CA LEU A 509 26.87 -15.81 20.44
C LEU A 509 25.96 -16.97 20.00
N ARG A 510 24.95 -17.32 20.80
CA ARG A 510 23.93 -18.30 20.40
C ARG A 510 23.02 -17.79 19.28
N GLN A 511 22.64 -16.53 19.31
CA GLN A 511 21.86 -15.90 18.24
C GLN A 511 22.65 -15.83 16.91
N LEU A 512 23.97 -15.60 17.00
CA LEU A 512 24.86 -15.59 15.82
C LEU A 512 25.19 -17.00 15.31
N GLY A 513 24.65 -18.07 15.92
CA GLY A 513 24.92 -19.45 15.52
C GLY A 513 26.34 -19.92 15.76
N MET A 514 27.15 -19.16 16.47
CA MET A 514 28.51 -19.55 16.87
C MET A 514 28.43 -20.46 18.09
N GLN A 515 28.60 -21.75 17.89
CA GLN A 515 28.85 -22.71 18.97
C GLN A 515 30.32 -22.62 19.36
N MET A 516 30.67 -21.69 20.24
CA MET A 516 32.00 -21.70 20.87
C MET A 516 32.03 -22.84 21.89
N THR A 517 32.94 -23.77 21.69
CA THR A 517 33.20 -24.81 22.71
C THR A 517 33.97 -24.18 23.88
N PRO A 518 33.87 -24.74 25.11
CA PRO A 518 34.64 -24.27 26.26
C PRO A 518 36.16 -24.18 25.98
N GLY A 519 36.70 -25.11 25.18
CA GLY A 519 38.13 -25.12 24.81
C GLY A 519 38.54 -23.96 23.88
N GLU A 520 37.72 -23.60 22.93
CA GLU A 520 37.97 -22.45 22.02
C GLU A 520 37.92 -21.12 22.78
N PHE A 521 37.04 -20.98 23.78
CA PHE A 521 37.03 -19.80 24.63
C PHE A 521 38.29 -19.72 25.53
N GLU A 522 38.71 -20.83 26.11
CA GLU A 522 39.94 -20.90 26.89
C GLU A 522 41.20 -20.53 26.06
N GLU A 523 41.26 -20.98 24.81
CA GLU A 523 42.37 -20.68 23.90
C GLU A 523 42.38 -19.21 23.49
N ALA A 524 41.19 -18.65 23.16
CA ALA A 524 41.01 -17.24 22.86
C ALA A 524 41.33 -16.33 24.06
N ALA A 525 40.95 -16.72 25.25
CA ALA A 525 41.22 -16.00 26.51
C ALA A 525 42.70 -16.02 26.88
N LYS A 526 43.39 -17.14 26.67
CA LYS A 526 44.84 -17.27 26.91
C LYS A 526 45.66 -16.47 25.88
N SER A 527 45.21 -16.43 24.61
CA SER A 527 45.91 -15.71 23.53
C SER A 527 45.77 -14.19 23.63
N SER A 528 44.74 -13.71 24.35
CA SER A 528 44.44 -12.26 24.43
C SER A 528 45.08 -11.55 25.63
N ASP A 529 45.73 -12.26 26.58
CA ASP A 529 46.25 -11.73 27.88
C ASP A 529 45.19 -10.89 28.66
N ARG A 530 43.92 -11.07 28.35
CA ARG A 530 42.83 -10.23 28.88
C ARG A 530 42.09 -10.79 30.07
N LEU A 531 42.27 -12.08 30.34
CA LEU A 531 41.61 -12.74 31.50
C LEU A 531 42.66 -13.20 32.53
N THR A 532 42.43 -12.82 33.78
CA THR A 532 43.24 -13.30 34.90
C THR A 532 42.80 -14.72 35.35
N ALA A 533 43.64 -15.43 36.12
CA ALA A 533 43.31 -16.76 36.62
C ALA A 533 41.98 -16.78 37.45
N SER A 534 41.68 -15.69 38.16
CA SER A 534 40.42 -15.54 38.91
C SER A 534 39.19 -15.37 38.00
N GLU A 535 39.34 -14.70 36.85
CA GLU A 535 38.27 -14.54 35.87
C GLU A 535 37.98 -15.84 35.13
N MET A 536 39.02 -16.63 34.85
CA MET A 536 38.88 -17.99 34.33
C MET A 536 38.18 -18.95 35.31
N ALA A 537 38.51 -18.87 36.60
CA ALA A 537 37.83 -19.66 37.61
C ALA A 537 36.33 -19.30 37.74
N LEU A 538 36.01 -18.00 37.66
CA LEU A 538 34.61 -17.52 37.68
C LEU A 538 33.84 -18.03 36.45
N TRP A 539 34.45 -17.99 35.28
CA TRP A 539 33.86 -18.52 34.06
C TRP A 539 33.60 -20.02 34.15
N GLN A 540 34.52 -20.81 34.71
CA GLN A 540 34.35 -22.24 34.94
C GLN A 540 33.21 -22.55 35.92
N GLN A 541 33.04 -21.74 36.98
CA GLN A 541 31.90 -21.85 37.89
C GLN A 541 30.57 -21.57 37.19
N ILE A 542 30.48 -20.56 36.33
CA ILE A 542 29.26 -20.23 35.58
C ILE A 542 28.87 -21.36 34.61
N GLN A 543 29.85 -22.08 34.06
CA GLN A 543 29.65 -23.23 33.19
C GLN A 543 29.24 -24.50 33.92
N GLY A 544 29.13 -24.48 35.28
CA GLY A 544 28.78 -25.65 36.07
C GLY A 544 29.86 -26.74 36.11
N LYS A 545 31.09 -26.39 35.84
CA LYS A 545 32.28 -27.23 35.97
C LYS A 545 33.04 -26.75 37.19
N SER A 546 32.56 -27.13 38.39
CA SER A 546 33.33 -27.05 39.63
C SER A 546 34.14 -28.32 39.86
#